data_8c5645c3f5ae07958879f9b285a4686c
#
_entry.id   8c5645c3f5ae07958879f9b285a4686c
#
_cell.length_a   1.000
_cell.length_b   1.000
_cell.length_c   1.000
_cell.angle_alpha   90.00
_cell.angle_beta   90.00
_cell.angle_gamma   90.00
#
_symmetry.space_group_name_H-M   'P 1'
#
loop_
_entity.id
_entity.type
_entity.pdbx_description
1 polymer ?
#
loop_
_entity_poly.entity_id
_entity_poly.type
_entity_poly.pdbx_seq_one_letter_code
_entity_poly.pdbx_strand_id
1 'polypeptide(L)'
;GFFYVAWVIRKLALAEKIHPAAAVSAVPVAVVTGSHEQYAVIMTLLLVLSGVYLWKAHRRPGNAVLFWTLAVIDVVSLLVIALCPGNAGRNAVSIADLPVYATFGFGQKLYLGLLSIERVFIANADIVFFLVVLIWTWLVWEKTKDYRRTFPSALPLLILFGQTVLRTAYPGLSGLFVMPGEILEWSWSDLSTWIPMVYLAVTVAAMIYALYQLFGDDLFTFISVLLLVGCGFGAGMVLGFMATIYVSGERVYAPLYGILLAAL
;
A
#
# COMPACT_ATOMS: atom_id res chain seq x y z
N GLY A 1 -13.31 5.47 8.82
CA GLY A 1 -13.04 4.49 9.90
C GLY A 1 -11.55 4.35 10.16
N PHE A 2 -10.78 3.90 9.20
CA PHE A 2 -9.36 3.55 9.34
C PHE A 2 -8.51 4.67 9.99
N PHE A 3 -8.49 5.88 9.45
CA PHE A 3 -7.71 6.99 10.00
C PHE A 3 -8.07 7.34 11.44
N TYR A 4 -9.34 7.17 11.81
CA TYR A 4 -9.76 7.40 13.19
C TYR A 4 -9.16 6.36 14.14
N VAL A 5 -9.20 5.08 13.77
CA VAL A 5 -8.59 4.01 14.56
C VAL A 5 -7.08 4.15 14.63
N ALA A 6 -6.42 4.48 13.51
CA ALA A 6 -4.98 4.75 13.46
C ALA A 6 -4.59 5.93 14.38
N TRP A 7 -5.38 7.01 14.38
CA TRP A 7 -5.19 8.12 15.30
C TRP A 7 -5.34 7.71 16.77
N VAL A 8 -6.33 6.87 17.10
CA VAL A 8 -6.50 6.35 18.47
C VAL A 8 -5.31 5.49 18.87
N ILE A 9 -4.85 4.57 18.02
CA ILE A 9 -3.68 3.71 18.27
C ILE A 9 -2.44 4.59 18.51
N ARG A 10 -2.21 5.61 17.67
CA ARG A 10 -1.11 6.56 17.84
C ARG A 10 -1.17 7.25 19.22
N LYS A 11 -2.35 7.78 19.62
CA LYS A 11 -2.50 8.41 20.93
C LYS A 11 -2.23 7.45 22.09
N LEU A 12 -2.68 6.19 21.96
CA LEU A 12 -2.38 5.16 22.97
C LEU A 12 -0.88 4.86 23.05
N ALA A 13 -0.19 4.78 21.91
CA ALA A 13 1.24 4.56 21.85
C ALA A 13 2.06 5.72 22.45
N LEU A 14 1.60 6.97 22.25
CA LEU A 14 2.23 8.16 22.83
C LEU A 14 1.84 8.42 24.28
N ALA A 15 1.02 7.55 24.89
CA ALA A 15 0.44 7.70 26.21
C ALA A 15 -0.35 9.01 26.39
N GLU A 16 -0.92 9.54 25.31
CA GLU A 16 -1.75 10.72 25.32
C GLU A 16 -3.15 10.43 25.89
N LYS A 17 -3.77 11.43 26.48
CA LYS A 17 -5.15 11.32 26.98
C LYS A 17 -6.12 11.22 25.80
N ILE A 18 -7.02 10.24 25.87
CA ILE A 18 -8.11 10.07 24.92
C ILE A 18 -9.41 10.40 25.62
N HIS A 19 -10.25 11.21 24.99
CA HIS A 19 -11.56 11.53 25.50
C HIS A 19 -12.41 10.24 25.60
N PRO A 20 -13.18 10.03 26.69
CA PRO A 20 -13.96 8.79 26.89
C PRO A 20 -14.87 8.44 25.69
N ALA A 21 -15.54 9.43 25.11
CA ALA A 21 -16.38 9.22 23.93
C ALA A 21 -15.57 8.69 22.73
N ALA A 22 -14.34 9.17 22.53
CA ALA A 22 -13.46 8.68 21.48
C ALA A 22 -12.97 7.24 21.76
N ALA A 23 -12.73 6.90 23.02
CA ALA A 23 -12.37 5.54 23.41
C ALA A 23 -13.51 4.55 23.15
N VAL A 24 -14.76 4.93 23.51
CA VAL A 24 -15.94 4.09 23.30
C VAL A 24 -16.25 3.94 21.80
N SER A 25 -16.20 5.03 21.02
CA SER A 25 -16.50 4.99 19.60
C SER A 25 -15.41 4.27 18.77
N ALA A 26 -14.18 4.17 19.27
CA ALA A 26 -13.11 3.45 18.59
C ALA A 26 -13.42 1.95 18.41
N VAL A 27 -14.14 1.36 19.37
CA VAL A 27 -14.46 -0.09 19.36
C VAL A 27 -15.34 -0.45 18.14
N PRO A 28 -16.54 0.11 17.96
CA PRO A 28 -17.38 -0.22 16.80
C PRO A 28 -16.72 0.19 15.47
N VAL A 29 -15.97 1.31 15.44
CA VAL A 29 -15.25 1.73 14.24
C VAL A 29 -14.14 0.75 13.90
N ALA A 30 -13.43 0.18 14.88
CA ALA A 30 -12.42 -0.85 14.65
C ALA A 30 -13.04 -2.14 14.09
N VAL A 31 -14.20 -2.58 14.60
CA VAL A 31 -14.92 -3.75 14.05
C VAL A 31 -15.27 -3.53 12.58
N VAL A 32 -15.86 -2.38 12.23
CA VAL A 32 -16.20 -2.06 10.83
C VAL A 32 -14.96 -1.94 9.95
N THR A 33 -13.88 -1.34 10.47
CA THR A 33 -12.62 -1.20 9.72
C THR A 33 -11.95 -2.55 9.53
N GLY A 34 -11.92 -3.39 10.56
CA GLY A 34 -11.33 -4.72 10.54
C GLY A 34 -12.13 -5.74 9.71
N SER A 35 -13.37 -5.44 9.34
CA SER A 35 -14.12 -6.28 8.40
C SER A 35 -13.60 -6.22 6.95
N HIS A 36 -12.72 -5.27 6.66
CA HIS A 36 -12.06 -5.15 5.37
C HIS A 36 -10.63 -5.71 5.46
N GLU A 37 -10.33 -6.72 4.67
CA GLU A 37 -9.09 -7.52 4.68
C GLU A 37 -7.82 -6.67 4.77
N GLN A 38 -7.69 -5.69 3.86
CA GLN A 38 -6.49 -4.86 3.76
C GLN A 38 -6.34 -3.92 4.97
N TYR A 39 -7.45 -3.36 5.47
CA TYR A 39 -7.40 -2.52 6.67
C TYR A 39 -7.09 -3.32 7.94
N ALA A 40 -7.56 -4.56 8.04
CA ALA A 40 -7.21 -5.43 9.16
C ALA A 40 -5.69 -5.69 9.20
N VAL A 41 -5.08 -6.05 8.07
CA VAL A 41 -3.62 -6.26 7.99
C VAL A 41 -2.83 -5.00 8.37
N ILE A 42 -3.26 -3.83 7.91
CA ILE A 42 -2.60 -2.56 8.24
C ILE A 42 -2.78 -2.22 9.72
N MET A 43 -3.96 -2.46 10.29
CA MET A 43 -4.21 -2.26 11.73
C MET A 43 -3.34 -3.18 12.58
N THR A 44 -3.18 -4.44 12.20
CA THR A 44 -2.24 -5.38 12.85
C THR A 44 -0.84 -4.79 12.88
N LEU A 45 -0.34 -4.31 11.75
CA LEU A 45 0.99 -3.71 11.66
C LEU A 45 1.11 -2.47 12.57
N LEU A 46 0.11 -1.58 12.56
CA LEU A 46 0.10 -0.40 13.43
C LEU A 46 0.12 -0.77 14.91
N LEU A 47 -0.65 -1.79 15.32
CA LEU A 47 -0.67 -2.28 16.70
C LEU A 47 0.67 -2.91 17.09
N VAL A 48 1.28 -3.72 16.20
CA VAL A 48 2.60 -4.32 16.43
C VAL A 48 3.67 -3.23 16.55
N LEU A 49 3.73 -2.28 15.62
CA LEU A 49 4.70 -1.17 15.67
C LEU A 49 4.52 -0.32 16.94
N SER A 50 3.28 -0.04 17.33
CA SER A 50 2.96 0.67 18.57
C SER A 50 3.39 -0.12 19.80
N GLY A 51 3.19 -1.43 19.82
CA GLY A 51 3.65 -2.32 20.89
C GLY A 51 5.19 -2.34 20.99
N VAL A 52 5.90 -2.45 19.87
CA VAL A 52 7.37 -2.38 19.81
C VAL A 52 7.88 -1.02 20.30
N TYR A 53 7.23 0.07 19.89
CA TYR A 53 7.58 1.41 20.36
C TYR A 53 7.41 1.53 21.88
N LEU A 54 6.28 1.10 22.44
CA LEU A 54 6.02 1.14 23.87
C LEU A 54 7.04 0.28 24.65
N TRP A 55 7.38 -0.89 24.13
CA TRP A 55 8.39 -1.76 24.71
C TRP A 55 9.78 -1.11 24.73
N LYS A 56 10.23 -0.55 23.60
CA LYS A 56 11.52 0.18 23.51
C LYS A 56 11.57 1.42 24.39
N ALA A 57 10.46 2.14 24.50
CA ALA A 57 10.36 3.34 25.35
C ALA A 57 10.15 3.00 26.83
N HIS A 58 10.04 1.73 27.21
CA HIS A 58 9.68 1.28 28.56
C HIS A 58 8.41 1.95 29.11
N ARG A 59 7.43 2.21 28.22
CA ARG A 59 6.18 2.89 28.55
C ARG A 59 5.00 1.90 28.48
N ARG A 60 3.91 2.28 29.17
CA ARG A 60 2.62 1.61 29.04
C ARG A 60 1.72 2.42 28.11
N PRO A 61 0.79 1.78 27.37
CA PRO A 61 -0.19 2.52 26.59
C PRO A 61 -1.02 3.44 27.49
N GLY A 62 -1.46 4.59 26.97
CA GLY A 62 -2.25 5.58 27.72
C GLY A 62 -3.57 5.01 28.28
N ASN A 63 -4.11 3.99 27.60
CA ASN A 63 -5.22 3.15 28.08
C ASN A 63 -4.95 1.70 27.64
N ALA A 64 -4.43 0.89 28.56
CA ALA A 64 -4.07 -0.50 28.28
C ALA A 64 -5.30 -1.35 27.91
N VAL A 65 -6.44 -1.13 28.55
CA VAL A 65 -7.66 -1.88 28.26
C VAL A 65 -8.08 -1.63 26.81
N LEU A 66 -8.16 -0.38 26.38
CA LEU A 66 -8.53 -0.02 25.02
C LEU A 66 -7.53 -0.58 24.00
N PHE A 67 -6.22 -0.47 24.27
CA PHE A 67 -5.17 -0.98 23.38
C PHE A 67 -5.34 -2.47 23.11
N TRP A 68 -5.49 -3.28 24.18
CA TRP A 68 -5.68 -4.72 24.05
C TRP A 68 -7.05 -5.08 23.48
N THR A 69 -8.10 -4.30 23.72
CA THR A 69 -9.41 -4.49 23.09
C THR A 69 -9.30 -4.32 21.57
N LEU A 70 -8.61 -3.28 21.10
CA LEU A 70 -8.38 -3.08 19.66
C LEU A 70 -7.55 -4.23 19.05
N ALA A 71 -6.54 -4.71 19.77
CA ALA A 71 -5.73 -5.84 19.31
C ALA A 71 -6.55 -7.14 19.21
N VAL A 72 -7.43 -7.42 20.18
CA VAL A 72 -8.32 -8.59 20.14
C VAL A 72 -9.32 -8.47 18.99
N ILE A 73 -9.94 -7.30 18.79
CA ILE A 73 -10.86 -7.07 17.67
C ILE A 73 -10.16 -7.35 16.34
N ASP A 74 -8.94 -6.85 16.19
CA ASP A 74 -8.16 -7.01 14.97
C ASP A 74 -7.82 -8.47 14.68
N VAL A 75 -7.34 -9.22 15.69
CA VAL A 75 -7.07 -10.66 15.58
C VAL A 75 -8.35 -11.43 15.22
N VAL A 76 -9.48 -11.13 15.88
CA VAL A 76 -10.77 -11.76 15.57
C VAL A 76 -11.19 -11.43 14.13
N SER A 77 -11.03 -10.19 13.69
CA SER A 77 -11.34 -9.78 12.32
C SER A 77 -10.51 -10.57 11.30
N LEU A 78 -9.20 -10.70 11.52
CA LEU A 78 -8.33 -11.50 10.64
C LEU A 78 -8.74 -12.98 10.60
N LEU A 79 -9.07 -13.56 11.75
CA LEU A 79 -9.55 -14.94 11.81
C LEU A 79 -10.88 -15.12 11.06
N VAL A 80 -11.83 -14.21 11.24
CA VAL A 80 -13.11 -14.24 10.51
C VAL A 80 -12.87 -14.15 9.00
N ILE A 81 -12.00 -13.23 8.56
CA ILE A 81 -11.66 -13.07 7.14
C ILE A 81 -11.00 -14.35 6.59
N ALA A 82 -10.03 -14.90 7.31
CA ALA A 82 -9.27 -16.09 6.89
C ALA A 82 -10.16 -17.34 6.80
N LEU A 83 -11.13 -17.47 7.70
CA LEU A 83 -12.02 -18.62 7.78
C LEU A 83 -13.34 -18.44 7.00
N CYS A 84 -13.55 -17.27 6.38
CA CYS A 84 -14.80 -16.96 5.68
C CYS A 84 -14.97 -17.83 4.42
N PRO A 85 -15.97 -18.72 4.37
CA PRO A 85 -16.20 -19.58 3.20
C PRO A 85 -16.61 -18.77 1.96
N GLY A 86 -17.12 -17.55 2.12
CA GLY A 86 -17.47 -16.65 1.02
C GLY A 86 -16.29 -16.24 0.15
N ASN A 87 -15.09 -16.19 0.71
CA ASN A 87 -13.87 -15.88 -0.06
C ASN A 87 -13.52 -17.03 -1.02
N ALA A 88 -13.64 -18.28 -0.56
CA ALA A 88 -13.43 -19.45 -1.41
C ALA A 88 -14.50 -19.53 -2.53
N GLY A 89 -15.77 -19.29 -2.21
CA GLY A 89 -16.85 -19.26 -3.18
C GLY A 89 -16.68 -18.16 -4.24
N ARG A 90 -16.30 -16.96 -3.82
CA ARG A 90 -16.02 -15.84 -4.74
C ARG A 90 -14.85 -16.18 -5.69
N ASN A 91 -13.78 -16.76 -5.16
CA ASN A 91 -12.63 -17.14 -5.96
C ASN A 91 -13.00 -18.24 -6.98
N ALA A 92 -13.81 -19.21 -6.58
CA ALA A 92 -14.29 -20.27 -7.48
C ALA A 92 -15.12 -19.71 -8.65
N VAL A 93 -16.04 -18.77 -8.38
CA VAL A 93 -16.82 -18.10 -9.44
C VAL A 93 -15.89 -17.32 -10.38
N SER A 94 -14.96 -16.55 -9.84
CA SER A 94 -14.01 -15.76 -10.66
C SER A 94 -13.09 -16.64 -11.50
N ILE A 95 -12.72 -17.82 -11.01
CA ILE A 95 -11.93 -18.80 -11.80
C ILE A 95 -12.79 -19.41 -12.91
N ALA A 96 -14.09 -19.63 -12.67
CA ALA A 96 -14.99 -20.12 -13.71
C ALA A 96 -15.13 -19.11 -14.86
N ASP A 97 -15.15 -17.81 -14.55
CA ASP A 97 -15.17 -16.74 -15.55
C ASP A 97 -13.83 -16.56 -16.27
N LEU A 98 -12.72 -16.94 -15.64
CA LEU A 98 -11.36 -16.82 -16.19
C LEU A 98 -10.55 -18.12 -15.98
N PRO A 99 -10.84 -19.19 -16.73
CA PRO A 99 -10.24 -20.51 -16.51
C PRO A 99 -8.69 -20.51 -16.60
N VAL A 100 -8.11 -19.66 -17.44
CA VAL A 100 -6.65 -19.54 -17.60
C VAL A 100 -5.97 -19.13 -16.29
N TYR A 101 -6.63 -18.36 -15.43
CA TYR A 101 -6.08 -17.98 -14.14
C TYR A 101 -5.77 -19.20 -13.25
N ALA A 102 -6.51 -20.29 -13.38
CA ALA A 102 -6.27 -21.52 -12.63
C ALA A 102 -4.93 -22.18 -12.98
N THR A 103 -4.40 -21.93 -14.20
CA THR A 103 -3.11 -22.47 -14.66
C THR A 103 -1.91 -21.66 -14.17
N PHE A 104 -2.13 -20.45 -13.60
CA PHE A 104 -1.05 -19.58 -13.20
C PHE A 104 -0.32 -20.09 -11.97
N GLY A 105 0.99 -20.20 -12.07
CA GLY A 105 1.88 -20.48 -10.95
C GLY A 105 2.07 -19.29 -10.02
N PHE A 106 2.75 -19.51 -8.90
CA PHE A 106 3.01 -18.48 -7.88
C PHE A 106 3.66 -17.22 -8.47
N GLY A 107 4.72 -17.39 -9.31
CA GLY A 107 5.42 -16.25 -9.91
C GLY A 107 4.53 -15.40 -10.82
N GLN A 108 3.64 -16.04 -11.58
CA GLN A 108 2.68 -15.35 -12.44
C GLN A 108 1.67 -14.55 -11.61
N LYS A 109 1.14 -15.13 -10.55
CA LYS A 109 0.21 -14.43 -9.63
C LYS A 109 0.88 -13.25 -8.92
N LEU A 110 2.14 -13.41 -8.51
CA LEU A 110 2.92 -12.33 -7.93
C LEU A 110 3.13 -11.20 -8.94
N TYR A 111 3.52 -11.55 -10.16
CA TYR A 111 3.68 -10.58 -11.24
C TYR A 111 2.38 -9.82 -11.52
N LEU A 112 1.23 -10.52 -11.55
CA LEU A 112 -0.08 -9.87 -11.73
C LEU A 112 -0.38 -8.83 -10.65
N GLY A 113 -0.08 -9.15 -9.39
CA GLY A 113 -0.25 -8.20 -8.28
C GLY A 113 0.63 -6.96 -8.47
N LEU A 114 1.90 -7.12 -8.81
CA LEU A 114 2.82 -6.03 -9.11
C LEU A 114 2.37 -5.20 -10.32
N LEU A 115 1.96 -5.88 -11.37
CA LEU A 115 1.48 -5.26 -12.60
C LEU A 115 0.21 -4.44 -12.37
N SER A 116 -0.68 -4.91 -11.49
CA SER A 116 -1.88 -4.17 -11.12
C SER A 116 -1.56 -2.89 -10.36
N ILE A 117 -0.56 -2.91 -9.47
CA ILE A 117 -0.06 -1.72 -8.77
C ILE A 117 0.55 -0.73 -9.77
N GLU A 118 1.41 -1.22 -10.65
CA GLU A 118 2.03 -0.39 -11.68
C GLU A 118 0.97 0.27 -12.57
N ARG A 119 -0.02 -0.50 -13.01
CA ARG A 119 -1.13 0.00 -13.84
C ARG A 119 -1.87 1.13 -13.16
N VAL A 120 -2.27 0.97 -11.92
CA VAL A 120 -3.08 1.96 -11.22
C VAL A 120 -2.28 3.23 -10.97
N PHE A 121 -1.06 3.12 -10.44
CA PHE A 121 -0.31 4.29 -10.00
C PHE A 121 0.53 4.94 -11.10
N ILE A 122 1.11 4.13 -12.00
CA ILE A 122 2.06 4.63 -12.99
C ILE A 122 1.41 4.73 -14.37
N ALA A 123 0.92 3.62 -14.91
CA ALA A 123 0.38 3.62 -16.28
C ALA A 123 -0.87 4.51 -16.44
N ASN A 124 -1.75 4.55 -15.45
CA ASN A 124 -2.92 5.44 -15.44
C ASN A 124 -2.61 6.87 -15.00
N ALA A 125 -1.35 7.16 -14.63
CA ALA A 125 -0.90 8.47 -14.15
C ALA A 125 -1.81 9.02 -13.03
N ASP A 126 -1.97 8.23 -11.96
CA ASP A 126 -2.89 8.54 -10.87
C ASP A 126 -2.55 9.88 -10.20
N ILE A 127 -3.54 10.76 -10.12
CA ILE A 127 -3.35 12.12 -9.60
C ILE A 127 -3.03 12.14 -8.12
N VAL A 128 -3.57 11.22 -7.32
CA VAL A 128 -3.30 11.17 -5.87
C VAL A 128 -1.87 10.72 -5.65
N PHE A 129 -1.45 9.69 -6.37
CA PHE A 129 -0.07 9.22 -6.32
C PHE A 129 0.92 10.30 -6.78
N PHE A 130 0.61 10.99 -7.88
CA PHE A 130 1.41 12.15 -8.36
C PHE A 130 1.56 13.21 -7.26
N LEU A 131 0.46 13.62 -6.62
CA LEU A 131 0.49 14.61 -5.55
C LEU A 131 1.30 14.15 -4.33
N VAL A 132 1.17 12.89 -3.91
CA VAL A 132 1.97 12.33 -2.81
C VAL A 132 3.45 12.39 -3.13
N VAL A 133 3.86 11.94 -4.32
CA VAL A 133 5.28 11.95 -4.71
C VAL A 133 5.80 13.39 -4.86
N LEU A 134 4.97 14.31 -5.36
CA LEU A 134 5.30 15.72 -5.45
C LEU A 134 5.58 16.32 -4.07
N ILE A 135 4.69 16.06 -3.10
CA ILE A 135 4.84 16.53 -1.72
C ILE A 135 6.09 15.91 -1.07
N TRP A 136 6.33 14.60 -1.23
CA TRP A 136 7.54 13.96 -0.71
C TRP A 136 8.81 14.55 -1.32
N THR A 137 8.83 14.78 -2.61
CA THR A 137 9.96 15.42 -3.29
C THR A 137 10.19 16.84 -2.76
N TRP A 138 9.13 17.61 -2.58
CA TRP A 138 9.20 18.95 -2.00
C TRP A 138 9.69 18.92 -0.55
N LEU A 139 9.22 18.00 0.30
CA LEU A 139 9.69 17.84 1.67
C LEU A 139 11.17 17.44 1.74
N VAL A 140 11.64 16.57 0.83
CA VAL A 140 13.07 16.24 0.72
C VAL A 140 13.87 17.47 0.36
N TRP A 141 13.40 18.27 -0.60
CA TRP A 141 14.02 19.55 -0.94
C TRP A 141 14.05 20.50 0.26
N GLU A 142 12.93 20.65 0.96
CA GLU A 142 12.83 21.55 2.11
C GLU A 142 13.78 21.16 3.24
N LYS A 143 13.96 19.84 3.48
CA LYS A 143 14.86 19.32 4.49
C LYS A 143 16.33 19.41 4.09
N THR A 144 16.67 19.10 2.83
CA THR A 144 18.06 18.94 2.41
C THR A 144 18.67 20.20 1.77
N LYS A 145 17.84 21.00 1.09
CA LYS A 145 18.23 22.15 0.25
C LYS A 145 19.33 21.80 -0.79
N ASP A 146 19.39 20.51 -1.16
CA ASP A 146 20.39 19.97 -2.09
C ASP A 146 19.69 19.26 -3.26
N TYR A 147 19.86 19.79 -4.47
CA TYR A 147 19.26 19.21 -5.67
C TYR A 147 19.74 17.79 -5.98
N ARG A 148 20.99 17.45 -5.61
CA ARG A 148 21.54 16.11 -5.84
C ARG A 148 20.86 15.06 -4.99
N ARG A 149 20.40 15.44 -3.80
CA ARG A 149 19.63 14.58 -2.90
C ARG A 149 18.14 14.57 -3.26
N THR A 150 17.63 15.67 -3.81
CA THR A 150 16.20 15.77 -4.18
C THR A 150 15.89 15.09 -5.51
N PHE A 151 16.81 15.15 -6.48
CA PHE A 151 16.58 14.61 -7.82
C PHE A 151 16.17 13.13 -7.84
N PRO A 152 16.80 12.20 -7.09
CA PRO A 152 16.35 10.81 -7.05
C PRO A 152 14.92 10.64 -6.54
N SER A 153 14.48 11.48 -5.60
CA SER A 153 13.10 11.48 -5.09
C SER A 153 12.08 11.94 -6.13
N ALA A 154 12.52 12.70 -7.13
CA ALA A 154 11.65 13.20 -8.23
C ALA A 154 11.53 12.22 -9.39
N LEU A 155 12.28 11.12 -9.42
CA LEU A 155 12.23 10.13 -10.52
C LEU A 155 10.81 9.61 -10.80
N PRO A 156 9.96 9.29 -9.81
CA PRO A 156 8.59 8.87 -10.09
C PRO A 156 7.77 9.95 -10.81
N LEU A 157 7.99 11.24 -10.51
CA LEU A 157 7.33 12.34 -11.23
C LEU A 157 7.76 12.39 -12.70
N LEU A 158 9.05 12.17 -12.96
CA LEU A 158 9.58 12.13 -14.32
C LEU A 158 9.02 10.92 -15.10
N ILE A 159 8.87 9.77 -14.44
CA ILE A 159 8.24 8.58 -15.04
C ILE A 159 6.78 8.87 -15.39
N LEU A 160 6.00 9.40 -14.44
CA LEU A 160 4.59 9.75 -14.64
C LEU A 160 4.41 10.77 -15.76
N PHE A 161 5.20 11.84 -15.74
CA PHE A 161 5.19 12.86 -16.76
C PHE A 161 5.62 12.30 -18.13
N GLY A 162 6.72 11.54 -18.14
CA GLY A 162 7.23 10.91 -19.36
C GLY A 162 6.22 9.98 -20.00
N GLN A 163 5.57 9.12 -19.20
CA GLN A 163 4.50 8.24 -19.68
C GLN A 163 3.32 9.04 -20.27
N THR A 164 2.84 10.07 -19.57
CA THR A 164 1.72 10.87 -20.03
C THR A 164 2.05 11.61 -21.32
N VAL A 165 3.21 12.26 -21.40
CA VAL A 165 3.63 13.04 -22.57
C VAL A 165 3.95 12.13 -23.77
N LEU A 166 4.78 11.09 -23.55
CA LEU A 166 5.18 10.19 -24.63
C LEU A 166 4.00 9.41 -25.20
N ARG A 167 3.10 8.96 -24.35
CA ARG A 167 1.88 8.26 -24.76
C ARG A 167 0.97 9.15 -25.60
N THR A 168 0.90 10.44 -25.29
CA THR A 168 0.06 11.40 -26.00
C THR A 168 0.73 11.86 -27.30
N ALA A 169 2.03 12.18 -27.25
CA ALA A 169 2.76 12.75 -28.39
C ALA A 169 3.19 11.70 -29.42
N TYR A 170 3.44 10.46 -28.96
CA TYR A 170 3.95 9.37 -29.79
C TYR A 170 3.14 8.07 -29.57
N PRO A 171 1.92 7.98 -30.12
CA PRO A 171 1.06 6.80 -29.97
C PRO A 171 1.72 5.49 -30.41
N GLY A 172 2.65 5.54 -31.38
CA GLY A 172 3.43 4.37 -31.83
C GLY A 172 4.40 3.79 -30.79
N LEU A 173 4.78 4.60 -29.77
CA LEU A 173 5.57 4.15 -28.64
C LEU A 173 4.71 3.73 -27.44
N SER A 174 3.40 3.85 -27.55
CA SER A 174 2.48 3.48 -26.46
C SER A 174 2.65 2.03 -26.01
N GLY A 175 3.04 1.12 -26.91
CA GLY A 175 3.34 -0.27 -26.57
C GLY A 175 4.52 -0.46 -25.60
N LEU A 176 5.41 0.54 -25.45
CA LEU A 176 6.48 0.53 -24.44
C LEU A 176 5.97 0.94 -23.04
N PHE A 177 4.80 1.59 -22.98
CA PHE A 177 4.25 2.17 -21.76
C PHE A 177 2.87 1.59 -21.41
N VAL A 178 2.28 0.82 -22.33
CA VAL A 178 1.00 0.14 -22.12
C VAL A 178 1.29 -1.32 -21.79
N MET A 179 0.61 -1.79 -20.77
CA MET A 179 0.62 -3.20 -20.41
C MET A 179 0.22 -4.08 -21.58
N PRO A 180 0.75 -5.29 -21.67
CA PRO A 180 0.18 -6.32 -22.54
C PRO A 180 -1.33 -6.34 -22.34
N GLY A 181 -2.10 -6.05 -23.36
CA GLY A 181 -3.57 -5.87 -23.27
C GLY A 181 -4.27 -7.14 -22.79
N GLU A 182 -3.65 -8.29 -22.99
CA GLU A 182 -4.14 -9.58 -22.53
C GLU A 182 -3.03 -10.34 -21.80
N ILE A 183 -3.20 -10.49 -20.49
CA ILE A 183 -2.30 -11.24 -19.60
C ILE A 183 -2.19 -12.72 -20.02
N LEU A 184 -3.03 -13.17 -20.91
CA LEU A 184 -3.08 -14.53 -21.43
C LEU A 184 -1.95 -14.84 -22.42
N GLU A 185 -1.38 -13.83 -23.07
CA GLU A 185 -0.38 -13.96 -24.14
C GLU A 185 1.04 -13.55 -23.74
N TRP A 186 1.27 -13.17 -22.48
CA TRP A 186 2.58 -12.72 -22.03
C TRP A 186 3.58 -13.86 -21.84
N SER A 187 4.83 -13.62 -22.20
CA SER A 187 5.94 -14.54 -22.03
C SER A 187 7.05 -13.89 -21.20
N TRP A 188 7.67 -14.67 -20.31
CA TRP A 188 8.84 -14.23 -19.54
C TRP A 188 10.05 -13.85 -20.40
N SER A 189 10.12 -14.34 -21.66
CA SER A 189 11.16 -14.00 -22.62
C SER A 189 10.94 -12.63 -23.28
N ASP A 190 9.74 -12.07 -23.21
CA ASP A 190 9.43 -10.83 -23.88
C ASP A 190 9.86 -9.62 -23.03
N LEU A 191 10.61 -8.71 -23.64
CA LEU A 191 11.08 -7.50 -22.99
C LEU A 191 9.91 -6.62 -22.52
N SER A 192 8.82 -6.59 -23.27
CA SER A 192 7.60 -5.85 -22.92
C SER A 192 7.01 -6.25 -21.56
N THR A 193 7.18 -7.50 -21.15
CA THR A 193 6.76 -8.02 -19.84
C THR A 193 7.53 -7.35 -18.69
N TRP A 194 8.80 -7.01 -18.89
CA TRP A 194 9.66 -6.48 -17.84
C TRP A 194 9.67 -4.96 -17.74
N ILE A 195 9.30 -4.23 -18.79
CA ILE A 195 9.28 -2.78 -18.81
C ILE A 195 8.44 -2.19 -17.65
N PRO A 196 7.19 -2.63 -17.41
CA PRO A 196 6.39 -2.14 -16.28
C PRO A 196 7.05 -2.42 -14.92
N MET A 197 7.73 -3.57 -14.79
CA MET A 197 8.44 -3.94 -13.56
C MET A 197 9.65 -3.04 -13.31
N VAL A 198 10.35 -2.62 -14.35
CA VAL A 198 11.46 -1.65 -14.23
C VAL A 198 10.93 -0.30 -13.75
N TYR A 199 9.83 0.19 -14.32
CA TYR A 199 9.21 1.45 -13.85
C TYR A 199 8.77 1.36 -12.40
N LEU A 200 8.11 0.28 -12.03
CA LEU A 200 7.69 0.04 -10.65
C LEU A 200 8.91 -0.03 -9.71
N ALA A 201 9.95 -0.78 -10.08
CA ALA A 201 11.17 -0.93 -9.28
C ALA A 201 11.89 0.41 -9.06
N VAL A 202 12.04 1.22 -10.11
CA VAL A 202 12.63 2.57 -10.02
C VAL A 202 11.78 3.47 -9.15
N THR A 203 10.46 3.42 -9.30
CA THR A 203 9.52 4.21 -8.49
C THR A 203 9.61 3.82 -7.02
N VAL A 204 9.58 2.53 -6.69
CA VAL A 204 9.70 2.05 -5.30
C VAL A 204 11.05 2.40 -4.72
N ALA A 205 12.15 2.23 -5.46
CA ALA A 205 13.49 2.62 -5.01
C ALA A 205 13.59 4.12 -4.70
N ALA A 206 13.02 4.97 -5.56
CA ALA A 206 12.98 6.41 -5.36
C ALA A 206 12.12 6.80 -4.15
N MET A 207 10.99 6.11 -3.91
CA MET A 207 10.15 6.31 -2.73
C MET A 207 10.89 5.91 -1.44
N ILE A 208 11.56 4.76 -1.43
CA ILE A 208 12.39 4.32 -0.29
C ILE A 208 13.50 5.35 -0.02
N TYR A 209 14.14 5.85 -1.06
CA TYR A 209 15.15 6.89 -0.94
C TYR A 209 14.57 8.18 -0.36
N ALA A 210 13.41 8.63 -0.84
CA ALA A 210 12.72 9.80 -0.29
C ALA A 210 12.41 9.63 1.20
N LEU A 211 11.86 8.49 1.59
CA LEU A 211 11.60 8.16 3.00
C LEU A 211 12.88 8.14 3.84
N TYR A 212 13.99 7.63 3.29
CA TYR A 212 15.28 7.68 3.96
C TYR A 212 15.77 9.12 4.17
N GLN A 213 15.64 10.00 3.17
CA GLN A 213 16.00 11.41 3.33
C GLN A 213 15.11 12.12 4.38
N LEU A 214 13.83 11.75 4.47
CA LEU A 214 12.89 12.37 5.40
C LEU A 214 13.04 11.85 6.84
N PHE A 215 13.22 10.55 7.02
CA PHE A 215 13.13 9.89 8.33
C PHE A 215 14.41 9.16 8.74
N GLY A 216 15.48 9.16 7.92
CA GLY A 216 16.69 8.39 8.16
C GLY A 216 17.48 8.81 9.42
N ASP A 217 17.21 9.98 9.97
CA ASP A 217 17.81 10.44 11.23
C ASP A 217 17.32 9.62 12.44
N ASP A 218 16.10 9.07 12.37
CA ASP A 218 15.55 8.11 13.34
C ASP A 218 15.23 6.79 12.65
N LEU A 219 16.11 5.81 12.84
CA LEU A 219 15.99 4.49 12.24
C LEU A 219 14.66 3.80 12.58
N PHE A 220 14.12 4.01 13.79
CA PHE A 220 12.84 3.40 14.17
C PHE A 220 11.69 4.02 13.38
N THR A 221 11.64 5.34 13.26
CA THR A 221 10.63 6.03 12.45
C THR A 221 10.76 5.64 10.98
N PHE A 222 11.98 5.64 10.42
CA PHE A 222 12.21 5.22 9.04
C PHE A 222 11.70 3.81 8.77
N ILE A 223 12.09 2.82 9.59
CA ILE A 223 11.63 1.43 9.42
C ILE A 223 10.11 1.32 9.59
N SER A 224 9.53 2.04 10.55
CA SER A 224 8.08 2.01 10.78
C SER A 224 7.30 2.53 9.58
N VAL A 225 7.70 3.67 9.01
CA VAL A 225 7.06 4.24 7.81
C VAL A 225 7.29 3.34 6.60
N LEU A 226 8.51 2.81 6.43
CA LEU A 226 8.83 1.88 5.35
C LEU A 226 7.97 0.61 5.42
N LEU A 227 7.78 0.03 6.61
CA LEU A 227 6.92 -1.13 6.80
C LEU A 227 5.45 -0.81 6.53
N LEU A 228 4.96 0.37 6.95
CA LEU A 228 3.58 0.79 6.66
C LEU A 228 3.35 0.95 5.15
N VAL A 229 4.23 1.65 4.46
CA VAL A 229 4.16 1.83 3.01
C VAL A 229 4.29 0.48 2.30
N GLY A 230 5.27 -0.34 2.72
CA GLY A 230 5.46 -1.69 2.20
C GLY A 230 4.26 -2.61 2.43
N CYS A 231 3.58 -2.49 3.57
CA CYS A 231 2.35 -3.23 3.84
C CYS A 231 1.21 -2.81 2.90
N GLY A 232 1.10 -1.51 2.60
CA GLY A 232 0.12 -1.03 1.62
C GLY A 232 0.38 -1.60 0.22
N PHE A 233 1.62 -1.60 -0.25
CA PHE A 233 2.00 -2.25 -1.51
C PHE A 233 1.77 -3.76 -1.45
N GLY A 234 2.13 -4.41 -0.35
CA GLY A 234 1.89 -5.84 -0.12
C GLY A 234 0.41 -6.20 -0.19
N ALA A 235 -0.46 -5.38 0.39
CA ALA A 235 -1.91 -5.57 0.28
C ALA A 235 -2.41 -5.49 -1.17
N GLY A 236 -1.83 -4.59 -1.99
CA GLY A 236 -2.08 -4.56 -3.43
C GLY A 236 -1.56 -5.81 -4.16
N MET A 237 -0.36 -6.29 -3.80
CA MET A 237 0.22 -7.49 -4.40
C MET A 237 -0.60 -8.76 -4.14
N VAL A 238 -1.22 -8.89 -2.98
CA VAL A 238 -2.08 -10.04 -2.62
C VAL A 238 -3.25 -10.18 -3.59
N LEU A 239 -3.73 -9.09 -4.19
CA LEU A 239 -4.80 -9.14 -5.19
C LEU A 239 -4.43 -10.01 -6.41
N GLY A 240 -3.14 -10.13 -6.74
CA GLY A 240 -2.68 -11.03 -7.80
C GLY A 240 -2.96 -12.51 -7.53
N PHE A 241 -3.19 -12.89 -6.27
CA PHE A 241 -3.56 -14.24 -5.88
C PHE A 241 -5.07 -14.49 -5.90
N MET A 242 -5.85 -13.51 -6.35
CA MET A 242 -7.31 -13.60 -6.51
C MET A 242 -7.67 -13.34 -7.97
N ALA A 243 -8.45 -14.24 -8.57
CA ALA A 243 -8.94 -14.07 -9.95
C ALA A 243 -9.79 -12.79 -10.10
N THR A 244 -10.33 -12.27 -9.01
CA THR A 244 -11.08 -11.00 -8.97
C THR A 244 -10.26 -9.77 -9.33
N ILE A 245 -8.93 -9.85 -9.43
CA ILE A 245 -8.05 -8.73 -9.84
C ILE A 245 -8.49 -8.10 -11.17
N TYR A 246 -9.03 -8.89 -12.08
CA TYR A 246 -9.50 -8.43 -13.39
C TYR A 246 -10.82 -7.64 -13.34
N VAL A 247 -11.60 -7.84 -12.28
CA VAL A 247 -12.91 -7.21 -12.10
C VAL A 247 -12.84 -6.11 -11.04
N SER A 248 -11.83 -6.16 -10.17
CA SER A 248 -11.65 -5.20 -9.10
C SER A 248 -11.16 -3.87 -9.65
N GLY A 249 -11.96 -2.83 -9.49
CA GLY A 249 -11.58 -1.47 -9.87
C GLY A 249 -10.59 -0.82 -8.88
N GLU A 250 -10.27 0.44 -9.10
CA GLU A 250 -9.29 1.23 -8.31
C GLU A 250 -9.62 1.31 -6.81
N ARG A 251 -10.88 1.09 -6.42
CA ARG A 251 -11.32 1.11 -5.01
C ARG A 251 -10.53 0.17 -4.08
N VAL A 252 -9.97 -0.92 -4.62
CA VAL A 252 -9.20 -1.88 -3.84
C VAL A 252 -7.84 -1.34 -3.39
N TYR A 253 -7.38 -0.23 -3.98
CA TYR A 253 -6.16 0.46 -3.61
C TYR A 253 -6.37 1.59 -2.60
N ALA A 254 -7.63 1.85 -2.18
CA ALA A 254 -7.93 2.88 -1.18
C ALA A 254 -7.09 2.76 0.11
N PRO A 255 -6.79 1.57 0.65
CA PRO A 255 -5.91 1.43 1.79
C PRO A 255 -4.48 1.91 1.52
N LEU A 256 -3.93 1.63 0.34
CA LEU A 256 -2.59 2.08 -0.05
C LEU A 256 -2.55 3.61 -0.18
N TYR A 257 -3.54 4.24 -0.80
CA TYR A 257 -3.68 5.70 -0.82
C TYR A 257 -3.72 6.28 0.58
N GLY A 258 -4.50 5.66 1.47
CA GLY A 258 -4.59 6.07 2.86
C GLY A 258 -3.25 6.05 3.58
N ILE A 259 -2.44 5.01 3.37
CA ILE A 259 -1.10 4.90 3.95
C ILE A 259 -0.15 5.95 3.37
N LEU A 260 -0.16 6.12 2.05
CA LEU A 260 0.69 7.12 1.39
C LEU A 260 0.40 8.54 1.89
N LEU A 261 -0.89 8.86 2.10
CA LEU A 261 -1.31 10.14 2.70
C LEU A 261 -0.94 10.24 4.18
N ALA A 262 -0.99 9.14 4.93
CA ALA A 262 -0.61 9.13 6.35
C ALA A 262 0.90 9.24 6.56
N ALA A 263 1.71 8.94 5.55
CA ALA A 263 3.17 9.09 5.57
C ALA A 263 3.65 10.51 5.19
N LEU A 264 2.72 11.42 4.89
CA LEU A 264 2.95 12.87 4.74
C LEU A 264 2.95 13.56 6.09
#